data_4fd80ba68967ffa00d7e6696980869b6
#
_entry.id   4fd80ba68967ffa00d7e6696980869b6
#
_cell.length_a   1.000
_cell.length_b   1.000
_cell.length_c   1.000
_cell.angle_alpha   90.00
_cell.angle_beta   90.00
_cell.angle_gamma   90.00
#
_symmetry.space_group_name_H-M   'P 1'
#
loop_
_entity.id
_entity.type
_entity.pdbx_description
1 polymer ?
#
loop_
_entity_poly.entity_id
_entity_poly.type
_entity_poly.pdbx_seq_one_letter_code
_entity_poly.pdbx_strand_id
1 'polypeptide(L)'
;RGRGGDLTSLGERQHKAIAKRLYQQYPHIFRDSANISARSSVSVRCIMSMSAFTEQLKELNPSLQITREANQRHMDYIAYTSPEAEKLGSASAPWRTAFHTFEENHIHPERLITSLFKNPKEVRNPRELMMGLYWIASDMQDVELPLSFYDLFEKEELFGIWQSVNYRMYICNANAPVNQGAAPESAKSLLK
;
A
#
# COMPACT_ATOMS: atom_id res chain seq x y z
N ARG A 1 9.39 -17.93 -8.17
CA ARG A 1 8.02 -18.01 -8.73
C ARG A 1 7.04 -18.47 -7.66
N GLY A 2 5.80 -17.94 -7.66
CA GLY A 2 4.72 -18.37 -6.75
C GLY A 2 4.70 -17.70 -5.37
N ARG A 3 5.50 -16.66 -5.14
CA ARG A 3 5.53 -15.88 -3.89
C ARG A 3 4.95 -14.47 -4.04
N GLY A 4 4.07 -14.28 -5.02
CA GLY A 4 3.37 -13.01 -5.16
C GLY A 4 2.54 -12.69 -3.92
N GLY A 5 2.69 -11.47 -3.38
CA GLY A 5 2.01 -11.03 -2.16
C GLY A 5 2.71 -11.38 -0.84
N ASP A 6 3.87 -12.05 -0.88
CA ASP A 6 4.72 -12.22 0.30
C ASP A 6 5.43 -10.91 0.68
N LEU A 7 5.86 -10.84 1.93
CA LEU A 7 6.76 -9.78 2.38
C LEU A 7 8.17 -10.01 1.82
N THR A 8 8.84 -8.95 1.37
CA THR A 8 10.24 -9.02 0.96
C THR A 8 11.18 -9.19 2.16
N SER A 9 12.39 -9.68 1.93
CA SER A 9 13.42 -9.76 2.98
C SER A 9 13.78 -8.38 3.53
N LEU A 10 13.74 -7.34 2.70
CA LEU A 10 13.92 -5.96 3.16
C LEU A 10 12.75 -5.54 4.05
N GLY A 11 11.50 -5.83 3.67
CA GLY A 11 10.31 -5.54 4.48
C GLY A 11 10.36 -6.22 5.84
N GLU A 12 10.82 -7.47 5.91
CA GLU A 12 11.03 -8.17 7.19
C GLU A 12 12.04 -7.43 8.08
N ARG A 13 13.20 -7.04 7.53
CA ARG A 13 14.20 -6.26 8.27
C ARG A 13 13.68 -4.90 8.72
N GLN A 14 12.86 -4.24 7.91
CA GLN A 14 12.24 -2.97 8.28
C GLN A 14 11.29 -3.13 9.46
N HIS A 15 10.44 -4.16 9.48
CA HIS A 15 9.56 -4.46 10.62
C HIS A 15 10.34 -4.76 11.90
N LYS A 16 11.42 -5.54 11.81
CA LYS A 16 12.31 -5.77 12.94
C LYS A 16 12.96 -4.46 13.45
N ALA A 17 13.42 -3.61 12.53
CA ALA A 17 13.99 -2.31 12.89
C ALA A 17 12.98 -1.35 13.53
N ILE A 18 11.71 -1.36 13.07
CA ILE A 18 10.63 -0.59 13.69
C ILE A 18 10.37 -1.09 15.11
N ALA A 19 10.28 -2.39 15.32
CA ALA A 19 10.08 -2.99 16.64
C ALA A 19 11.19 -2.60 17.63
N LYS A 20 12.44 -2.64 17.16
CA LYS A 20 13.61 -2.21 17.96
C LYS A 20 13.53 -0.73 18.37
N ARG A 21 13.23 0.16 17.42
CA ARG A 21 13.09 1.60 17.74
C ARG A 21 11.93 1.86 18.70
N LEU A 22 10.79 1.20 18.51
CA LEU A 22 9.65 1.34 19.41
C LEU A 22 9.96 0.86 20.83
N TYR A 23 10.63 -0.29 20.95
CA TYR A 23 11.09 -0.81 22.23
C TYR A 23 12.02 0.16 22.97
N GLN A 24 12.96 0.76 22.23
CA GLN A 24 13.90 1.74 22.78
C GLN A 24 13.24 3.05 23.20
N GLN A 25 12.25 3.50 22.42
CA GLN A 25 11.57 4.76 22.68
C GLN A 25 10.54 4.66 23.81
N TYR A 26 9.93 3.50 24.00
CA TYR A 26 8.86 3.27 24.98
C TYR A 26 9.13 2.05 25.89
N PRO A 27 10.26 2.02 26.62
CA PRO A 27 10.64 0.85 27.41
C PRO A 27 9.63 0.49 28.50
N HIS A 28 8.88 1.47 29.00
CA HIS A 28 7.86 1.26 30.02
C HIS A 28 6.65 0.42 29.53
N ILE A 29 6.38 0.39 28.21
CA ILE A 29 5.34 -0.43 27.61
C ILE A 29 5.80 -1.91 27.55
N PHE A 30 7.09 -2.12 27.26
CA PHE A 30 7.67 -3.45 27.03
C PHE A 30 8.42 -3.97 28.29
N ARG A 31 7.92 -3.62 29.47
CA ARG A 31 8.47 -4.12 30.72
C ARG A 31 8.30 -5.63 30.84
N ASP A 32 9.04 -6.22 31.78
CA ASP A 32 9.00 -7.67 32.02
C ASP A 32 7.57 -8.16 32.26
N SER A 33 7.27 -9.30 31.65
CA SER A 33 5.96 -9.96 31.70
C SER A 33 4.80 -9.14 31.13
N ALA A 34 5.07 -8.07 30.38
CA ALA A 34 3.98 -7.34 29.70
C ALA A 34 3.26 -8.24 28.69
N ASN A 35 1.93 -8.11 28.67
CA ASN A 35 1.09 -8.84 27.74
C ASN A 35 0.90 -8.01 26.46
N ILE A 36 1.23 -8.59 25.32
CA ILE A 36 1.09 -7.98 24.00
C ILE A 36 0.17 -8.84 23.16
N SER A 37 -0.93 -8.28 22.71
CA SER A 37 -1.82 -8.92 21.73
C SER A 37 -1.56 -8.33 20.35
N ALA A 38 -1.00 -9.15 19.45
CA ALA A 38 -0.74 -8.78 18.07
C ALA A 38 -1.79 -9.42 17.15
N ARG A 39 -2.39 -8.61 16.29
CA ARG A 39 -3.40 -9.07 15.33
C ARG A 39 -3.05 -8.60 13.92
N SER A 40 -3.25 -9.49 12.95
CA SER A 40 -3.10 -9.15 11.54
C SER A 40 -4.33 -9.57 10.73
N SER A 41 -4.47 -9.02 9.54
CA SER A 41 -5.36 -9.58 8.53
C SER A 41 -4.87 -10.98 8.11
N VAL A 42 -5.71 -11.72 7.40
CA VAL A 42 -5.37 -13.07 6.90
C VAL A 42 -4.45 -13.03 5.66
N SER A 43 -4.01 -11.86 5.22
CA SER A 43 -3.06 -11.70 4.13
C SER A 43 -1.67 -12.17 4.57
N VAL A 44 -1.00 -12.98 3.75
CA VAL A 44 0.32 -13.56 4.07
C VAL A 44 1.34 -12.50 4.46
N ARG A 45 1.45 -11.41 3.68
CA ARG A 45 2.38 -10.30 3.99
C ARG A 45 2.11 -9.65 5.35
N CYS A 46 0.83 -9.54 5.76
CA CYS A 46 0.47 -8.97 7.05
C CYS A 46 0.84 -9.90 8.20
N ILE A 47 0.65 -11.21 8.03
CA ILE A 47 1.07 -12.24 8.99
C ILE A 47 2.59 -12.22 9.15
N MET A 48 3.33 -12.16 8.03
CA MET A 48 4.80 -12.07 8.05
C MET A 48 5.28 -10.79 8.74
N SER A 49 4.64 -9.66 8.48
CA SER A 49 4.95 -8.38 9.13
C SER A 49 4.74 -8.45 10.65
N MET A 50 3.60 -8.98 11.08
CA MET A 50 3.30 -9.21 12.50
C MET A 50 4.34 -10.14 13.14
N SER A 51 4.70 -11.23 12.46
CA SER A 51 5.70 -12.17 12.97
C SER A 51 7.06 -11.51 13.13
N ALA A 52 7.58 -10.85 12.09
CA ALA A 52 8.88 -10.18 12.13
C ALA A 52 8.96 -9.12 13.24
N PHE A 53 7.91 -8.32 13.39
CA PHE A 53 7.83 -7.31 14.44
C PHE A 53 7.85 -7.92 15.84
N THR A 54 7.00 -8.92 16.07
CA THR A 54 6.85 -9.52 17.39
C THR A 54 8.01 -10.46 17.76
N GLU A 55 8.65 -11.10 16.79
CA GLU A 55 9.90 -11.85 16.99
C GLU A 55 11.00 -10.92 17.51
N GLN A 56 11.19 -9.77 16.88
CA GLN A 56 12.18 -8.79 17.33
C GLN A 56 11.89 -8.30 18.76
N LEU A 57 10.64 -8.06 19.11
CA LEU A 57 10.29 -7.70 20.50
C LEU A 57 10.65 -8.83 21.48
N LYS A 58 10.42 -10.09 21.10
CA LYS A 58 10.73 -11.25 21.94
C LYS A 58 12.24 -11.50 22.06
N GLU A 59 13.01 -11.18 21.02
CA GLU A 59 14.49 -11.19 21.06
C GLU A 59 15.03 -10.12 22.02
N LEU A 60 14.42 -8.93 22.04
CA LEU A 60 14.83 -7.83 22.92
C LEU A 60 14.42 -8.05 24.38
N ASN A 61 13.26 -8.65 24.61
CA ASN A 61 12.79 -9.02 25.95
C ASN A 61 12.07 -10.38 25.92
N PRO A 62 12.78 -11.46 26.26
CA PRO A 62 12.21 -12.81 26.29
C PRO A 62 11.07 -13.01 27.30
N SER A 63 10.92 -12.13 28.29
CA SER A 63 9.85 -12.23 29.30
C SER A 63 8.48 -11.79 28.80
N LEU A 64 8.41 -11.06 27.68
CA LEU A 64 7.14 -10.58 27.10
C LEU A 64 6.18 -11.74 26.81
N GLN A 65 4.93 -11.58 27.16
CA GLN A 65 3.87 -12.52 26.84
C GLN A 65 3.19 -12.06 25.54
N ILE A 66 3.54 -12.67 24.41
CA ILE A 66 3.04 -12.26 23.10
C ILE A 66 2.07 -13.29 22.54
N THR A 67 0.83 -12.89 22.32
CA THR A 67 -0.16 -13.66 21.55
C THR A 67 -0.26 -13.10 20.14
N ARG A 68 -0.34 -13.99 19.14
CA ARG A 68 -0.48 -13.62 17.73
C ARG A 68 -1.75 -14.22 17.17
N GLU A 69 -2.54 -13.42 16.49
CA GLU A 69 -3.79 -13.84 15.88
C GLU A 69 -3.91 -13.33 14.44
N ALA A 70 -4.22 -14.23 13.51
CA ALA A 70 -4.64 -13.89 12.17
C ALA A 70 -5.92 -14.68 11.88
N ASN A 71 -7.07 -14.02 11.92
CA ASN A 71 -8.36 -14.70 11.83
C ASN A 71 -9.34 -13.86 11.02
N GLN A 72 -10.19 -14.56 10.26
CA GLN A 72 -11.25 -13.92 9.46
C GLN A 72 -12.17 -13.04 10.28
N ARG A 73 -12.46 -13.42 11.53
CA ARG A 73 -13.30 -12.62 12.46
C ARG A 73 -12.77 -11.22 12.78
N HIS A 74 -11.46 -10.98 12.54
CA HIS A 74 -10.87 -9.67 12.76
C HIS A 74 -10.93 -8.78 11.52
N MET A 75 -11.30 -9.31 10.37
CA MET A 75 -11.34 -8.55 9.12
C MET A 75 -12.35 -7.41 9.16
N ASP A 76 -13.38 -7.50 9.99
CA ASP A 76 -14.40 -6.44 10.13
C ASP A 76 -13.85 -5.12 10.69
N TYR A 77 -12.71 -5.14 11.39
CA TYR A 77 -12.09 -3.95 11.97
C TYR A 77 -10.64 -3.69 11.56
N ILE A 78 -9.99 -4.63 10.89
CA ILE A 78 -8.63 -4.43 10.35
C ILE A 78 -8.58 -4.48 8.83
N ALA A 79 -9.70 -4.76 8.15
CA ALA A 79 -9.82 -4.60 6.71
C ALA A 79 -9.83 -3.11 6.35
N TYR A 80 -9.11 -2.78 5.29
CA TYR A 80 -9.07 -1.39 4.77
C TYR A 80 -10.28 -1.04 3.90
N THR A 81 -11.21 -1.96 3.70
CA THR A 81 -12.42 -1.77 2.92
C THR A 81 -13.66 -2.05 3.74
N SER A 82 -14.74 -1.34 3.46
CA SER A 82 -16.09 -1.63 3.95
C SER A 82 -17.02 -1.80 2.74
N PRO A 83 -18.23 -2.38 2.90
CA PRO A 83 -19.22 -2.43 1.82
C PRO A 83 -19.50 -1.06 1.18
N GLU A 84 -19.47 0.02 1.96
CA GLU A 84 -19.61 1.39 1.50
C GLU A 84 -18.41 1.84 0.67
N ALA A 85 -17.19 1.56 1.14
CA ALA A 85 -15.95 1.87 0.41
C ALA A 85 -15.85 1.04 -0.88
N GLU A 86 -16.30 -0.19 -0.89
CA GLU A 86 -16.34 -1.04 -2.09
C GLU A 86 -17.26 -0.48 -3.17
N LYS A 87 -18.39 0.13 -2.80
CA LYS A 87 -19.27 0.83 -3.75
C LYS A 87 -18.56 1.97 -4.45
N LEU A 88 -17.61 2.66 -3.79
CA LEU A 88 -16.78 3.68 -4.43
C LEU A 88 -15.88 3.11 -5.52
N GLY A 89 -15.47 1.86 -5.40
CA GLY A 89 -14.69 1.16 -6.40
C GLY A 89 -15.48 0.64 -7.61
N SER A 90 -16.82 0.68 -7.56
CA SER A 90 -17.68 0.13 -8.61
C SER A 90 -17.50 0.85 -9.95
N ALA A 91 -17.82 0.18 -11.06
CA ALA A 91 -17.74 0.77 -12.39
C ALA A 91 -18.70 1.96 -12.59
N SER A 92 -19.81 1.98 -11.84
CA SER A 92 -20.83 3.02 -11.88
C SER A 92 -20.60 4.16 -10.87
N ALA A 93 -19.48 4.18 -10.15
CA ALA A 93 -19.21 5.21 -9.15
C ALA A 93 -19.15 6.60 -9.81
N PRO A 94 -19.85 7.62 -9.26
CA PRO A 94 -19.97 8.95 -9.88
C PRO A 94 -18.64 9.64 -10.15
N TRP A 95 -17.63 9.38 -9.31
CA TRP A 95 -16.31 9.99 -9.43
C TRP A 95 -15.49 9.48 -10.62
N ARG A 96 -15.83 8.32 -11.21
CA ARG A 96 -15.01 7.70 -12.27
C ARG A 96 -14.91 8.57 -13.52
N THR A 97 -15.99 9.21 -13.93
CA THR A 97 -15.96 10.10 -15.09
C THR A 97 -15.03 11.28 -14.83
N ALA A 98 -15.15 11.95 -13.68
CA ALA A 98 -14.29 13.06 -13.31
C ALA A 98 -12.82 12.63 -13.19
N PHE A 99 -12.56 11.44 -12.63
CA PHE A 99 -11.23 10.89 -12.53
C PHE A 99 -10.62 10.56 -13.89
N HIS A 100 -11.38 9.95 -14.79
CA HIS A 100 -10.94 9.66 -16.16
C HIS A 100 -10.56 10.94 -16.92
N THR A 101 -11.40 11.97 -16.85
CA THR A 101 -11.07 13.27 -17.43
C THR A 101 -9.80 13.88 -16.81
N PHE A 102 -9.62 13.72 -15.51
CA PHE A 102 -8.42 14.17 -14.84
C PHE A 102 -7.18 13.44 -15.36
N GLU A 103 -7.24 12.10 -15.47
CA GLU A 103 -6.13 11.30 -16.02
C GLU A 103 -5.81 11.69 -17.48
N GLU A 104 -6.81 11.93 -18.30
CA GLU A 104 -6.61 12.37 -19.69
C GLU A 104 -5.83 13.68 -19.79
N ASN A 105 -6.04 14.58 -18.84
CA ASN A 105 -5.37 15.89 -18.82
C ASN A 105 -3.98 15.86 -18.15
N HIS A 106 -3.61 14.77 -17.45
CA HIS A 106 -2.37 14.74 -16.66
C HIS A 106 -1.43 13.59 -17.02
N ILE A 107 -1.91 12.55 -17.70
CA ILE A 107 -1.10 11.39 -18.07
C ILE A 107 -0.98 11.32 -19.60
N HIS A 108 0.21 11.62 -20.09
CA HIS A 108 0.57 11.68 -21.50
C HIS A 108 1.63 10.62 -21.83
N PRO A 109 1.23 9.40 -22.25
CA PRO A 109 2.14 8.28 -22.41
C PRO A 109 2.95 8.30 -23.71
N GLU A 110 2.68 9.21 -24.64
CA GLU A 110 3.15 9.18 -26.03
C GLU A 110 4.67 9.14 -26.11
N ARG A 111 5.36 10.02 -25.37
CA ARG A 111 6.83 10.06 -25.35
C ARG A 111 7.42 8.76 -24.83
N LEU A 112 6.95 8.31 -23.65
CA LEU A 112 7.44 7.09 -23.01
C LEU A 112 7.27 5.88 -23.92
N ILE A 113 6.09 5.70 -24.50
CA ILE A 113 5.79 4.58 -25.40
C ILE A 113 6.66 4.65 -26.66
N THR A 114 6.85 5.83 -27.24
CA THR A 114 7.71 6.01 -28.42
C THR A 114 9.18 5.71 -28.09
N SER A 115 9.64 6.01 -26.89
CA SER A 115 11.02 5.70 -26.49
C SER A 115 11.27 4.20 -26.24
N LEU A 116 10.24 3.46 -25.86
CA LEU A 116 10.38 2.05 -25.50
C LEU A 116 10.09 1.08 -26.64
N PHE A 117 9.27 1.47 -27.60
CA PHE A 117 8.77 0.55 -28.65
C PHE A 117 9.09 1.04 -30.06
N LYS A 118 9.54 0.12 -30.91
CA LYS A 118 9.73 0.40 -32.35
C LYS A 118 8.42 0.72 -33.06
N ASN A 119 7.33 0.09 -32.64
CA ASN A 119 5.99 0.24 -33.21
C ASN A 119 5.02 0.74 -32.11
N PRO A 120 5.07 2.02 -31.71
CA PRO A 120 4.24 2.57 -30.64
C PRO A 120 2.73 2.37 -30.86
N LYS A 121 2.30 2.35 -32.13
CA LYS A 121 0.88 2.19 -32.51
C LYS A 121 0.30 0.80 -32.21
N GLU A 122 1.15 -0.21 -31.97
CA GLU A 122 0.73 -1.56 -31.60
C GLU A 122 0.45 -1.71 -30.12
N VAL A 123 0.85 -0.72 -29.30
CA VAL A 123 0.54 -0.72 -27.85
C VAL A 123 -0.93 -0.40 -27.66
N ARG A 124 -1.70 -1.39 -27.20
CA ARG A 124 -3.17 -1.28 -27.08
C ARG A 124 -3.61 -0.26 -26.03
N ASN A 125 -2.96 -0.26 -24.84
CA ASN A 125 -3.31 0.59 -23.72
C ASN A 125 -2.07 1.36 -23.21
N PRO A 126 -1.64 2.43 -23.91
CA PRO A 126 -0.42 3.16 -23.56
C PRO A 126 -0.42 3.73 -22.13
N ARG A 127 -1.54 4.27 -21.70
CA ARG A 127 -1.68 4.85 -20.35
C ARG A 127 -1.58 3.77 -19.27
N GLU A 128 -2.24 2.65 -19.45
CA GLU A 128 -2.18 1.51 -18.52
C GLU A 128 -0.75 0.95 -18.42
N LEU A 129 -0.05 0.87 -19.56
CA LEU A 129 1.35 0.45 -19.58
C LEU A 129 2.25 1.45 -18.83
N MET A 130 2.09 2.75 -19.06
CA MET A 130 2.82 3.80 -18.34
C MET A 130 2.58 3.72 -16.84
N MET A 131 1.33 3.55 -16.41
CA MET A 131 0.98 3.38 -15.00
C MET A 131 1.58 2.08 -14.42
N GLY A 132 1.56 0.98 -15.17
CA GLY A 132 2.19 -0.28 -14.76
C GLY A 132 3.70 -0.15 -14.55
N LEU A 133 4.39 0.54 -15.44
CA LEU A 133 5.82 0.83 -15.30
C LEU A 133 6.11 1.73 -14.09
N TYR A 134 5.25 2.71 -13.82
CA TYR A 134 5.37 3.54 -12.63
C TYR A 134 5.21 2.71 -11.34
N TRP A 135 4.23 1.81 -11.28
CA TRP A 135 4.07 0.94 -10.10
C TRP A 135 5.28 0.03 -9.90
N ILE A 136 5.83 -0.55 -10.98
CA ILE A 136 7.08 -1.32 -10.89
C ILE A 136 8.21 -0.42 -10.37
N ALA A 137 8.37 0.79 -10.91
CA ALA A 137 9.39 1.74 -10.47
C ALA A 137 9.27 2.08 -8.98
N SER A 138 8.03 2.27 -8.48
CA SER A 138 7.78 2.59 -7.07
C SER A 138 8.10 1.43 -6.12
N ASP A 139 7.91 0.19 -6.59
CA ASP A 139 8.17 -1.01 -5.79
C ASP A 139 9.64 -1.46 -5.84
N MET A 140 10.43 -0.96 -6.81
CA MET A 140 11.83 -1.36 -6.95
C MET A 140 12.73 -0.97 -5.77
N GLN A 141 12.36 0.02 -4.97
CA GLN A 141 13.05 0.34 -3.73
C GLN A 141 13.08 -0.83 -2.73
N ASP A 142 12.12 -1.76 -2.83
CA ASP A 142 12.01 -2.95 -1.98
C ASP A 142 12.77 -4.16 -2.56
N VAL A 143 13.33 -4.00 -3.77
CA VAL A 143 14.18 -4.97 -4.43
C VAL A 143 15.61 -4.47 -4.33
N GLU A 144 16.48 -5.19 -3.62
CA GLU A 144 17.88 -4.78 -3.38
C GLU A 144 18.75 -4.93 -4.65
N LEU A 145 18.34 -4.26 -5.72
CA LEU A 145 19.08 -4.19 -6.99
C LEU A 145 19.46 -2.73 -7.27
N PRO A 146 20.65 -2.47 -7.82
CA PRO A 146 21.09 -1.11 -8.18
C PRO A 146 20.44 -0.66 -9.51
N LEU A 147 19.13 -0.78 -9.60
CA LEU A 147 18.34 -0.43 -10.79
C LEU A 147 17.21 0.51 -10.38
N SER A 148 16.93 1.48 -11.24
CA SER A 148 15.77 2.35 -11.10
C SER A 148 15.01 2.38 -12.42
N PHE A 149 13.69 2.24 -12.36
CA PHE A 149 12.83 2.47 -13.52
C PHE A 149 12.30 3.90 -13.57
N TYR A 150 12.57 4.70 -12.55
CA TYR A 150 12.25 6.13 -12.62
C TYR A 150 12.97 6.86 -13.74
N ASP A 151 14.14 6.36 -14.15
CA ASP A 151 14.93 6.92 -15.26
C ASP A 151 14.25 6.78 -16.64
N LEU A 152 13.19 5.98 -16.74
CA LEU A 152 12.36 5.88 -17.95
C LEU A 152 11.47 7.11 -18.15
N PHE A 153 11.17 7.84 -17.08
CA PHE A 153 10.21 8.92 -17.04
C PHE A 153 10.89 10.28 -17.04
N GLU A 154 10.21 11.25 -17.62
CA GLU A 154 10.52 12.66 -17.41
C GLU A 154 9.81 13.18 -16.15
N LYS A 155 10.30 14.29 -15.61
CA LYS A 155 9.76 14.88 -14.36
C LYS A 155 8.29 15.24 -14.47
N GLU A 156 7.89 15.76 -15.60
CA GLU A 156 6.53 16.15 -15.93
C GLU A 156 5.60 14.95 -15.98
N GLU A 157 6.07 13.83 -16.51
CA GLU A 157 5.33 12.57 -16.55
C GLU A 157 5.13 12.01 -15.14
N LEU A 158 6.19 11.97 -14.32
CA LEU A 158 6.11 11.56 -12.92
C LEU A 158 5.17 12.46 -12.12
N PHE A 159 5.20 13.76 -12.36
CA PHE A 159 4.31 14.71 -11.69
C PHE A 159 2.85 14.48 -12.07
N GLY A 160 2.54 14.29 -13.35
CA GLY A 160 1.19 13.97 -13.81
C GLY A 160 0.64 12.68 -13.21
N ILE A 161 1.47 11.62 -13.16
CA ILE A 161 1.13 10.35 -12.51
C ILE A 161 0.89 10.57 -11.01
N TRP A 162 1.79 11.27 -10.32
CA TRP A 162 1.67 11.60 -8.91
C TRP A 162 0.37 12.36 -8.60
N GLN A 163 0.01 13.35 -9.40
CA GLN A 163 -1.25 14.06 -9.26
C GLN A 163 -2.45 13.13 -9.39
N SER A 164 -2.44 12.24 -10.39
CA SER A 164 -3.52 11.27 -10.62
C SER A 164 -3.66 10.28 -9.46
N VAL A 165 -2.56 9.71 -8.98
CA VAL A 165 -2.55 8.81 -7.83
C VAL A 165 -3.08 9.50 -6.58
N ASN A 166 -2.64 10.73 -6.29
CA ASN A 166 -3.12 11.49 -5.14
C ASN A 166 -4.60 11.85 -5.25
N TYR A 167 -5.06 12.24 -6.43
CA TYR A 167 -6.48 12.52 -6.64
C TYR A 167 -7.35 11.28 -6.39
N ARG A 168 -6.92 10.12 -6.88
CA ARG A 168 -7.60 8.86 -6.59
C ARG A 168 -7.61 8.53 -5.09
N MET A 169 -6.48 8.69 -4.40
CA MET A 169 -6.38 8.46 -2.96
C MET A 169 -7.28 9.41 -2.18
N TYR A 170 -7.33 10.69 -2.57
CA TYR A 170 -8.24 11.67 -1.98
C TYR A 170 -9.70 11.25 -2.12
N ILE A 171 -10.12 10.80 -3.31
CA ILE A 171 -11.49 10.33 -3.55
C ILE A 171 -11.80 9.07 -2.75
N CYS A 172 -10.92 8.07 -2.79
CA CYS A 172 -11.23 6.73 -2.27
C CYS A 172 -10.95 6.57 -0.77
N ASN A 173 -10.04 7.37 -0.20
CA ASN A 173 -9.54 7.16 1.16
C ASN A 173 -9.66 8.38 2.06
N ALA A 174 -10.00 9.55 1.51
CA ALA A 174 -10.16 10.78 2.27
C ALA A 174 -11.61 11.32 2.16
N ASN A 175 -11.84 12.48 2.73
CA ASN A 175 -13.17 13.12 2.78
C ASN A 175 -13.45 13.96 1.54
N ALA A 176 -13.38 13.37 0.35
CA ALA A 176 -13.74 14.06 -0.88
C ALA A 176 -15.26 14.26 -0.98
N PRO A 177 -15.75 15.45 -1.35
CA PRO A 177 -17.19 15.70 -1.49
C PRO A 177 -17.89 14.74 -2.45
N VAL A 178 -17.20 14.28 -3.50
CA VAL A 178 -17.74 13.36 -4.51
C VAL A 178 -18.05 11.96 -3.96
N ASN A 179 -17.43 11.56 -2.84
CA ASN A 179 -17.69 10.28 -2.20
C ASN A 179 -18.72 10.35 -1.06
N GLN A 180 -19.27 11.55 -0.79
CA GLN A 180 -20.30 11.78 0.22
C GLN A 180 -19.92 11.29 1.63
N GLY A 181 -18.62 11.28 1.95
CA GLY A 181 -18.10 10.84 3.26
C GLY A 181 -18.03 9.31 3.44
N ALA A 182 -18.19 8.52 2.40
CA ALA A 182 -18.18 7.06 2.51
C ALA A 182 -16.80 6.45 2.78
N ALA A 183 -15.71 7.12 2.35
CA ALA A 183 -14.35 6.58 2.53
C ALA A 183 -13.95 6.37 4.00
N PRO A 184 -14.21 7.32 4.94
CA PRO A 184 -13.87 7.13 6.35
C PRO A 184 -14.65 6.02 7.08
N GLU A 185 -15.77 5.55 6.52
CA GLU A 185 -16.58 4.49 7.13
C GLU A 185 -15.80 3.19 7.35
N SER A 186 -14.78 2.90 6.53
CA SER A 186 -13.91 1.72 6.71
C SER A 186 -13.14 1.72 8.03
N ALA A 187 -12.82 2.89 8.59
CA ALA A 187 -12.11 3.02 9.86
C ALA A 187 -13.03 3.02 11.10
N LYS A 188 -14.33 3.14 10.90
CA LYS A 188 -15.32 3.33 11.98
C LYS A 188 -15.40 2.15 12.95
N SER A 189 -15.26 0.94 12.46
CA SER A 189 -15.26 -0.27 13.28
C SER A 189 -14.01 -0.40 14.16
N LEU A 190 -12.89 0.15 13.72
CA LEU A 190 -11.63 0.17 14.48
C LEU A 190 -11.68 1.17 15.65
N LEU A 191 -12.47 2.24 15.50
CA LEU A 191 -12.56 3.33 16.48
C LEU A 191 -13.63 3.10 17.57
N LYS A 192 -14.44 2.05 17.44
CA LYS A 192 -15.44 1.60 18.45
C LYS A 192 -14.80 0.65 19.44
#